data_98696178c3e471eb36930aca38bb0628
#
_entry.id   98696178c3e471eb36930aca38bb0628
#
_cell.length_a   1.000
_cell.length_b   1.000
_cell.length_c   1.000
_cell.angle_alpha   90.00
_cell.angle_beta   90.00
_cell.angle_gamma   90.00
#
_symmetry.space_group_name_H-M   'P 1'
#
loop_
_entity.id
_entity.type
_entity.pdbx_description
1 polymer ?
#
loop_
_entity_poly.entity_id
_entity_poly.type
_entity_poly.pdbx_seq_one_letter_code
_entity_poly.pdbx_strand_id
1 'polypeptide(L)'
;MDPMSATDARPDTESTDPLVEVLDEQQDRDLQDAPDTEILAALEEMVGHPQYPCLGARSVFRREAAEIVVLGDMCDPDSLEQLSDALAEYGSRVDPAGAFVSFIAVFRGPEITDEKHFEALLWDVLQRLHDGDDQPWAQGVDADPDQAHFAFSHAGVPYFIVGLHPQASRVARRTPLPTLVFNL
;
A
#
# COMPACT_ATOMS: atom_id res chain seq x y z
N MET A 1 16.61 29.06 57.10
CA MET A 1 15.25 29.17 56.58
C MET A 1 15.34 29.03 55.07
N ASP A 2 15.19 27.78 54.60
CA ASP A 2 15.18 27.51 53.17
C ASP A 2 13.78 27.74 52.59
N PRO A 3 13.65 28.37 51.43
CA PRO A 3 12.43 28.28 50.67
C PRO A 3 12.51 27.14 49.64
N MET A 4 11.60 26.23 49.81
CA MET A 4 11.30 25.07 48.98
C MET A 4 11.22 25.45 47.50
N SER A 5 12.04 24.75 46.70
CA SER A 5 11.93 24.70 45.25
C SER A 5 10.69 23.90 44.87
N ALA A 6 9.68 24.56 44.33
CA ALA A 6 8.54 23.92 43.72
C ALA A 6 8.99 23.42 42.32
N THR A 7 9.10 22.11 42.20
CA THR A 7 9.29 21.42 40.91
C THR A 7 7.94 21.46 40.18
N ASP A 8 7.86 22.33 39.21
CA ASP A 8 6.75 22.40 38.25
C ASP A 8 6.89 21.21 37.28
N ALA A 9 6.26 20.11 37.62
CA ALA A 9 6.08 18.97 36.73
C ALA A 9 5.03 19.35 35.69
N ARG A 10 5.48 19.75 34.50
CA ARG A 10 4.61 19.81 33.33
C ARG A 10 4.14 18.38 33.03
N PRO A 11 2.84 18.14 32.84
CA PRO A 11 2.39 16.88 32.30
C PRO A 11 2.87 16.77 30.86
N ASP A 12 3.63 15.75 30.54
CA ASP A 12 3.91 15.32 29.17
C ASP A 12 2.57 14.90 28.55
N THR A 13 1.92 15.88 27.90
CA THR A 13 0.89 15.56 26.92
C THR A 13 1.64 15.07 25.70
N GLU A 14 1.80 13.74 25.56
CA GLU A 14 2.09 13.11 24.28
C GLU A 14 0.99 13.56 23.32
N SER A 15 1.33 14.53 22.49
CA SER A 15 0.50 14.93 21.36
C SER A 15 0.63 13.85 20.30
N THR A 16 -0.24 12.84 20.36
CA THR A 16 -0.31 11.81 19.34
C THR A 16 -0.76 12.50 18.03
N ASP A 17 -0.06 12.20 16.93
CA ASP A 17 -0.43 12.67 15.60
C ASP A 17 -1.82 12.10 15.25
N PRO A 18 -2.83 12.94 14.94
CA PRO A 18 -4.20 12.47 14.65
C PRO A 18 -4.29 11.43 13.54
N LEU A 19 -3.35 11.44 12.59
CA LEU A 19 -3.27 10.37 11.57
C LEU A 19 -2.83 9.04 12.20
N VAL A 20 -1.91 9.07 13.15
CA VAL A 20 -1.47 7.86 13.88
C VAL A 20 -2.62 7.29 14.70
N GLU A 21 -3.44 8.12 15.34
CA GLU A 21 -4.63 7.66 16.07
C GLU A 21 -5.61 6.91 15.14
N VAL A 22 -5.90 7.44 13.95
CA VAL A 22 -6.75 6.76 12.95
C VAL A 22 -6.16 5.41 12.53
N LEU A 23 -4.86 5.36 12.30
CA LEU A 23 -4.18 4.13 11.88
C LEU A 23 -4.17 3.07 13.00
N ASP A 24 -3.94 3.48 14.25
CA ASP A 24 -3.95 2.60 15.40
C ASP A 24 -5.37 2.06 15.64
N GLU A 25 -6.40 2.89 15.56
CA GLU A 25 -7.80 2.45 15.61
C GLU A 25 -8.17 1.46 14.51
N GLN A 26 -7.62 1.64 13.30
CA GLN A 26 -7.85 0.70 12.20
C GLN A 26 -7.12 -0.63 12.39
N GLN A 27 -5.92 -0.62 13.00
CA GLN A 27 -5.19 -1.84 13.33
C GLN A 27 -5.88 -2.66 14.43
N ASP A 28 -6.60 -2.01 15.35
CA ASP A 28 -7.38 -2.67 16.37
C ASP A 28 -8.67 -3.34 15.83
N ARG A 29 -9.07 -3.00 14.60
CA ARG A 29 -10.20 -3.68 13.92
C ARG A 29 -9.71 -4.95 13.25
N ASP A 30 -10.47 -6.03 13.39
CA ASP A 30 -10.24 -7.27 12.63
C ASP A 30 -10.71 -7.11 11.18
N LEU A 31 -9.88 -6.44 10.37
CA LEU A 31 -10.18 -6.20 8.96
C LEU A 31 -9.86 -7.39 8.06
N GLN A 32 -9.18 -8.42 8.54
CA GLN A 32 -8.88 -9.61 7.74
C GLN A 32 -10.15 -10.34 7.33
N ASP A 33 -11.12 -10.44 8.23
CA ASP A 33 -12.41 -11.10 8.00
C ASP A 33 -13.55 -10.11 7.68
N ALA A 34 -13.26 -8.81 7.63
CA ALA A 34 -14.27 -7.78 7.36
C ALA A 34 -14.78 -7.83 5.91
N PRO A 35 -16.00 -7.33 5.63
CA PRO A 35 -16.46 -7.13 4.27
C PRO A 35 -15.56 -6.18 3.47
N ASP A 36 -15.44 -6.38 2.16
CA ASP A 36 -14.62 -5.52 1.28
C ASP A 36 -14.98 -4.03 1.44
N THR A 37 -16.25 -3.72 1.61
CA THR A 37 -16.73 -2.34 1.80
C THR A 37 -16.14 -1.67 3.04
N GLU A 38 -15.87 -2.41 4.09
CA GLU A 38 -15.26 -1.89 5.32
C GLU A 38 -13.75 -1.66 5.13
N ILE A 39 -13.08 -2.58 4.41
CA ILE A 39 -11.66 -2.43 4.04
C ILE A 39 -11.46 -1.20 3.15
N LEU A 40 -12.33 -1.02 2.15
CA LEU A 40 -12.29 0.14 1.26
C LEU A 40 -12.52 1.46 2.03
N ALA A 41 -13.52 1.47 2.94
CA ALA A 41 -13.78 2.64 3.77
C ALA A 41 -12.60 3.01 4.67
N ALA A 42 -11.89 2.02 5.23
CA ALA A 42 -10.69 2.26 6.03
C ALA A 42 -9.55 2.89 5.21
N LEU A 43 -9.34 2.46 3.97
CA LEU A 43 -8.36 3.08 3.07
C LEU A 43 -8.75 4.51 2.68
N GLU A 44 -10.03 4.76 2.37
CA GLU A 44 -10.53 6.09 2.04
C GLU A 44 -10.39 7.04 3.23
N GLU A 45 -10.72 6.60 4.44
CA GLU A 45 -10.56 7.37 5.68
C GLU A 45 -9.08 7.76 5.89
N MET A 46 -8.17 6.80 5.77
CA MET A 46 -6.73 7.01 5.92
C MET A 46 -6.18 8.01 4.90
N VAL A 47 -6.42 7.77 3.60
CA VAL A 47 -5.87 8.61 2.52
C VAL A 47 -6.55 9.97 2.48
N GLY A 48 -7.83 10.04 2.85
CA GLY A 48 -8.61 11.28 2.96
C GLY A 48 -8.20 12.16 4.13
N HIS A 49 -7.49 11.64 5.12
CA HIS A 49 -7.07 12.40 6.30
C HIS A 49 -6.22 13.61 5.91
N PRO A 50 -6.48 14.81 6.48
CA PRO A 50 -5.78 16.05 6.11
C PRO A 50 -4.26 16.00 6.24
N GLN A 51 -3.76 15.20 7.19
CA GLN A 51 -2.34 15.04 7.48
C GLN A 51 -1.71 13.86 6.72
N TYR A 52 -2.46 13.13 5.90
CA TYR A 52 -1.88 12.05 5.10
C TYR A 52 -0.81 12.61 4.15
N PRO A 53 0.46 12.15 4.27
CA PRO A 53 1.59 12.86 3.69
C PRO A 53 1.76 12.69 2.18
N CYS A 54 1.10 11.70 1.56
CA CYS A 54 1.22 11.45 0.12
C CYS A 54 0.19 12.25 -0.68
N LEU A 55 0.61 13.36 -1.29
CA LEU A 55 -0.24 14.20 -2.14
C LEU A 55 -0.71 13.47 -3.41
N GLY A 56 0.12 12.57 -3.95
CA GLY A 56 -0.23 11.74 -5.11
C GLY A 56 -1.42 10.83 -4.80
N ALA A 57 -1.36 10.07 -3.71
CA ALA A 57 -2.46 9.20 -3.27
C ALA A 57 -3.74 10.00 -3.03
N ARG A 58 -3.66 11.13 -2.30
CA ARG A 58 -4.81 12.02 -2.07
C ARG A 58 -5.42 12.54 -3.37
N SER A 59 -4.59 12.83 -4.38
CA SER A 59 -5.07 13.26 -5.70
C SER A 59 -5.78 12.14 -6.44
N VAL A 60 -5.23 10.93 -6.42
CA VAL A 60 -5.83 9.75 -7.07
C VAL A 60 -7.18 9.43 -6.46
N PHE A 61 -7.29 9.37 -5.13
CA PHE A 61 -8.56 9.12 -4.44
C PHE A 61 -9.61 10.21 -4.70
N ARG A 62 -9.23 11.49 -4.65
CA ARG A 62 -10.17 12.61 -4.93
C ARG A 62 -10.69 12.62 -6.35
N ARG A 63 -9.95 12.08 -7.30
CA ARG A 63 -10.34 11.99 -8.71
C ARG A 63 -11.04 10.68 -9.06
N GLU A 64 -11.24 9.79 -8.06
CA GLU A 64 -11.75 8.44 -8.29
C GLU A 64 -10.91 7.69 -9.36
N ALA A 65 -9.59 7.92 -9.32
CA ALA A 65 -8.62 7.37 -10.26
C ALA A 65 -7.82 6.19 -9.67
N ALA A 66 -8.28 5.63 -8.54
CA ALA A 66 -7.82 4.38 -7.97
C ALA A 66 -8.79 3.27 -8.34
N GLU A 67 -8.26 2.18 -8.86
CA GLU A 67 -8.97 0.91 -8.91
C GLU A 67 -8.46 0.03 -7.76
N ILE A 68 -9.36 -0.48 -6.92
CA ILE A 68 -8.99 -1.20 -5.71
C ILE A 68 -9.61 -2.59 -5.76
N VAL A 69 -8.80 -3.62 -5.53
CA VAL A 69 -9.25 -5.00 -5.37
C VAL A 69 -8.87 -5.51 -3.99
N VAL A 70 -9.74 -6.31 -3.38
CA VAL A 70 -9.47 -7.01 -2.12
C VAL A 70 -9.28 -8.48 -2.44
N LEU A 71 -8.14 -9.03 -2.04
CA LEU A 71 -7.70 -10.38 -2.34
C LEU A 71 -7.52 -11.18 -1.04
N GLY A 72 -7.35 -12.48 -1.16
CA GLY A 72 -7.02 -13.36 -0.04
C GLY A 72 -5.59 -13.13 0.49
N ASP A 73 -4.88 -14.21 0.77
CA ASP A 73 -3.50 -14.14 1.28
C ASP A 73 -2.48 -13.90 0.14
N MET A 74 -1.43 -13.10 0.39
CA MET A 74 -0.35 -12.84 -0.59
C MET A 74 0.40 -14.11 -1.00
N CYS A 75 0.38 -15.16 -0.18
CA CYS A 75 1.04 -16.43 -0.46
C CYS A 75 0.13 -17.39 -1.25
N ASP A 76 -1.16 -17.13 -1.30
CA ASP A 76 -2.14 -18.01 -1.94
C ASP A 76 -2.09 -17.89 -3.47
N PRO A 77 -1.88 -19.02 -4.19
CA PRO A 77 -1.87 -19.02 -5.65
C PRO A 77 -3.14 -18.46 -6.29
N ASP A 78 -4.31 -18.75 -5.73
CA ASP A 78 -5.59 -18.27 -6.27
C ASP A 78 -5.70 -16.74 -6.16
N SER A 79 -5.20 -16.15 -5.06
CA SER A 79 -5.11 -14.69 -4.90
C SER A 79 -4.19 -14.04 -5.92
N LEU A 80 -3.08 -14.69 -6.25
CA LEU A 80 -2.12 -14.18 -7.24
C LEU A 80 -2.61 -14.33 -8.68
N GLU A 81 -3.35 -15.39 -8.98
CA GLU A 81 -4.03 -15.53 -10.28
C GLU A 81 -5.06 -14.42 -10.47
N GLN A 82 -5.91 -14.16 -9.45
CA GLN A 82 -6.86 -13.05 -9.47
C GLN A 82 -6.17 -11.69 -9.64
N LEU A 83 -5.04 -11.47 -8.96
CA LEU A 83 -4.24 -10.24 -9.11
C LEU A 83 -3.71 -10.10 -10.53
N SER A 84 -3.14 -11.17 -11.09
CA SER A 84 -2.59 -11.19 -12.46
C SER A 84 -3.66 -10.81 -13.49
N ASP A 85 -4.84 -11.45 -13.42
CA ASP A 85 -5.96 -11.19 -14.32
C ASP A 85 -6.47 -9.74 -14.20
N ALA A 86 -6.63 -9.27 -12.96
CA ALA A 86 -7.09 -7.90 -12.71
C ALA A 86 -6.09 -6.84 -13.21
N LEU A 87 -4.79 -7.06 -13.02
CA LEU A 87 -3.75 -6.17 -13.55
C LEU A 87 -3.70 -6.17 -15.08
N ALA A 88 -3.84 -7.33 -15.72
CA ALA A 88 -3.88 -7.43 -17.18
C ALA A 88 -5.10 -6.71 -17.75
N GLU A 89 -6.27 -6.89 -17.14
CA GLU A 89 -7.49 -6.17 -17.52
C GLU A 89 -7.32 -4.66 -17.33
N TYR A 90 -6.82 -4.23 -16.17
CA TYR A 90 -6.54 -2.82 -15.86
C TYR A 90 -5.57 -2.22 -16.88
N GLY A 91 -4.42 -2.87 -17.13
CA GLY A 91 -3.40 -2.43 -18.08
C GLY A 91 -3.93 -2.28 -19.51
N SER A 92 -4.90 -3.12 -19.91
CA SER A 92 -5.53 -3.03 -21.24
C SER A 92 -6.41 -1.80 -21.45
N ARG A 93 -6.88 -1.18 -20.36
CA ARG A 93 -7.84 -0.05 -20.37
C ARG A 93 -7.19 1.31 -20.12
N VAL A 94 -6.03 1.33 -19.45
CA VAL A 94 -5.38 2.58 -19.05
C VAL A 94 -4.40 3.06 -20.13
N ASP A 95 -4.27 4.38 -20.27
CA ASP A 95 -3.25 5.00 -21.10
C ASP A 95 -2.02 5.32 -20.23
N PRO A 96 -0.87 4.65 -20.45
CA PRO A 96 0.35 4.91 -19.67
C PRO A 96 0.88 6.34 -19.80
N ALA A 97 0.51 7.05 -20.88
CA ALA A 97 0.86 8.46 -21.12
C ALA A 97 -0.21 9.44 -20.59
N GLY A 98 -1.27 8.90 -19.98
CA GLY A 98 -2.42 9.66 -19.50
C GLY A 98 -2.21 10.31 -18.13
N ALA A 99 -3.32 10.58 -17.46
CA ALA A 99 -3.27 11.09 -16.08
C ALA A 99 -2.79 10.00 -15.12
N PHE A 100 -2.06 10.39 -14.08
CA PHE A 100 -1.61 9.50 -13.01
C PHE A 100 -2.78 8.73 -12.38
N VAL A 101 -2.73 7.42 -12.48
CA VAL A 101 -3.74 6.48 -11.99
C VAL A 101 -3.05 5.37 -11.20
N SER A 102 -3.79 4.69 -10.31
CA SER A 102 -3.24 3.64 -9.48
C SER A 102 -4.17 2.43 -9.44
N PHE A 103 -3.59 1.25 -9.55
CA PHE A 103 -4.25 0.00 -9.17
C PHE A 103 -3.75 -0.41 -7.78
N ILE A 104 -4.66 -0.74 -6.88
CA ILE A 104 -4.37 -1.03 -5.47
C ILE A 104 -4.88 -2.43 -5.14
N ALA A 105 -3.97 -3.33 -4.81
CA ALA A 105 -4.27 -4.67 -4.35
C ALA A 105 -4.12 -4.74 -2.82
N VAL A 106 -5.22 -4.97 -2.12
CA VAL A 106 -5.26 -5.16 -0.67
C VAL A 106 -5.39 -6.64 -0.38
N PHE A 107 -4.50 -7.17 0.46
CA PHE A 107 -4.51 -8.58 0.83
C PHE A 107 -4.99 -8.75 2.25
N ARG A 108 -5.87 -9.74 2.47
CA ARG A 108 -6.37 -10.10 3.80
C ARG A 108 -5.30 -10.75 4.68
N GLY A 109 -4.26 -11.27 4.09
CA GLY A 109 -3.14 -11.92 4.77
C GLY A 109 -1.86 -11.98 3.93
N PRO A 110 -0.79 -12.53 4.51
CA PRO A 110 -0.69 -12.97 5.89
C PRO A 110 -0.52 -11.80 6.87
N GLU A 111 -0.56 -12.08 8.19
CA GLU A 111 -0.15 -11.11 9.21
C GLU A 111 1.32 -10.73 9.02
N ILE A 112 1.61 -9.44 8.95
CA ILE A 112 2.95 -8.90 8.74
C ILE A 112 3.64 -8.68 10.08
N THR A 113 4.76 -9.37 10.30
CA THR A 113 5.51 -9.30 11.56
C THR A 113 6.48 -8.12 11.62
N ASP A 114 7.09 -7.76 10.49
CA ASP A 114 8.04 -6.66 10.36
C ASP A 114 8.25 -6.24 8.89
N GLU A 115 9.05 -5.17 8.67
CA GLU A 115 9.33 -4.66 7.31
C GLU A 115 10.06 -5.67 6.42
N LYS A 116 10.95 -6.50 6.96
CA LYS A 116 11.70 -7.50 6.18
C LYS A 116 10.81 -8.65 5.74
N HIS A 117 9.89 -9.05 6.61
CA HIS A 117 8.89 -10.05 6.25
C HIS A 117 8.03 -9.55 5.11
N PHE A 118 7.53 -8.31 5.20
CA PHE A 118 6.75 -7.73 4.11
C PHE A 118 7.55 -7.56 2.82
N GLU A 119 8.81 -7.10 2.90
CA GLU A 119 9.69 -6.96 1.73
C GLU A 119 9.88 -8.31 1.02
N ALA A 120 10.11 -9.40 1.76
CA ALA A 120 10.26 -10.73 1.19
C ALA A 120 8.98 -11.18 0.47
N LEU A 121 7.80 -10.96 1.07
CA LEU A 121 6.51 -11.27 0.46
C LEU A 121 6.24 -10.43 -0.80
N LEU A 122 6.54 -9.13 -0.76
CA LEU A 122 6.39 -8.25 -1.90
C LEU A 122 7.19 -8.76 -3.10
N TRP A 123 8.46 -9.08 -2.90
CA TRP A 123 9.30 -9.60 -3.98
C TRP A 123 8.86 -10.98 -4.47
N ASP A 124 8.38 -11.87 -3.58
CA ASP A 124 7.81 -13.16 -3.98
C ASP A 124 6.57 -12.98 -4.86
N VAL A 125 5.66 -12.08 -4.49
CA VAL A 125 4.48 -11.75 -5.30
C VAL A 125 4.88 -11.24 -6.68
N LEU A 126 5.79 -10.26 -6.74
CA LEU A 126 6.25 -9.70 -8.02
C LEU A 126 6.95 -10.77 -8.89
N GLN A 127 7.76 -11.63 -8.29
CA GLN A 127 8.42 -12.71 -9.02
C GLN A 127 7.41 -13.72 -9.59
N ARG A 128 6.42 -14.10 -8.78
CA ARG A 128 5.38 -15.05 -9.24
C ARG A 128 4.48 -14.47 -10.32
N LEU A 129 4.15 -13.17 -10.23
CA LEU A 129 3.44 -12.46 -11.30
C LEU A 129 4.27 -12.44 -12.59
N HIS A 130 5.58 -12.20 -12.48
CA HIS A 130 6.50 -12.22 -13.63
C HIS A 130 6.62 -13.63 -14.24
N ASP A 131 6.77 -14.65 -13.41
CA ASP A 131 6.91 -16.04 -13.87
C ASP A 131 5.66 -16.55 -14.60
N GLY A 132 4.49 -16.02 -14.26
CA GLY A 132 3.21 -16.31 -14.91
C GLY A 132 2.85 -15.41 -16.09
N ASP A 133 3.65 -14.37 -16.39
CA ASP A 133 3.39 -13.42 -17.47
C ASP A 133 4.07 -13.84 -18.77
N ASP A 134 3.28 -14.16 -19.79
CA ASP A 134 3.77 -14.52 -21.13
C ASP A 134 4.15 -13.30 -21.99
N GLN A 135 3.90 -12.06 -21.50
CA GLN A 135 4.21 -10.87 -22.28
C GLN A 135 5.66 -10.43 -22.08
N PRO A 136 6.29 -9.83 -23.10
CA PRO A 136 7.62 -9.28 -22.95
C PRO A 136 7.61 -8.11 -21.96
N TRP A 137 8.75 -7.92 -21.27
CA TRP A 137 8.94 -6.76 -20.40
C TRP A 137 8.68 -5.44 -21.15
N ALA A 138 8.04 -4.49 -20.48
CA ALA A 138 7.69 -3.20 -21.08
C ALA A 138 8.91 -2.48 -21.63
N GLN A 139 8.78 -1.88 -22.81
CA GLN A 139 9.89 -1.13 -23.44
C GLN A 139 10.17 0.18 -22.69
N GLY A 140 11.45 0.54 -22.61
CA GLY A 140 11.88 1.83 -22.04
C GLY A 140 12.10 1.81 -20.53
N VAL A 141 11.94 0.65 -19.88
CA VAL A 141 12.24 0.44 -18.46
C VAL A 141 13.18 -0.75 -18.27
N ASP A 142 13.94 -0.74 -17.18
CA ASP A 142 14.84 -1.84 -16.83
C ASP A 142 14.09 -2.95 -16.09
N ALA A 143 14.46 -4.19 -16.36
CA ALA A 143 13.95 -5.36 -15.65
C ALA A 143 14.75 -5.68 -14.37
N ASP A 144 15.96 -5.15 -14.24
CA ASP A 144 16.83 -5.34 -13.10
C ASP A 144 16.49 -4.34 -11.99
N PRO A 145 16.06 -4.79 -10.79
CA PRO A 145 15.69 -3.91 -9.68
C PRO A 145 16.81 -2.99 -9.19
N ASP A 146 18.07 -3.33 -9.47
CA ASP A 146 19.23 -2.52 -9.08
C ASP A 146 19.49 -1.36 -10.04
N GLN A 147 18.76 -1.27 -11.16
CA GLN A 147 18.89 -0.20 -12.13
C GLN A 147 18.01 1.01 -11.81
N ALA A 148 18.51 2.21 -12.15
CA ALA A 148 17.82 3.47 -11.84
C ALA A 148 16.48 3.65 -12.58
N HIS A 149 16.28 2.96 -13.71
CA HIS A 149 15.07 3.00 -14.53
C HIS A 149 14.22 1.74 -14.38
N PHE A 150 14.40 1.02 -13.28
CA PHE A 150 13.56 -0.15 -12.98
C PHE A 150 12.09 0.26 -12.83
N ALA A 151 11.21 -0.48 -13.51
CA ALA A 151 9.79 -0.50 -13.26
C ALA A 151 9.29 -1.95 -13.44
N PHE A 152 8.47 -2.43 -12.54
CA PHE A 152 7.87 -3.75 -12.66
C PHE A 152 6.97 -3.81 -13.88
N SER A 153 7.12 -4.84 -14.71
CA SER A 153 6.28 -5.01 -15.90
C SER A 153 5.32 -6.18 -15.71
N HIS A 154 4.04 -5.97 -16.03
CA HIS A 154 3.03 -7.01 -16.12
C HIS A 154 2.11 -6.76 -17.31
N ALA A 155 1.84 -7.80 -18.09
CA ALA A 155 1.09 -7.73 -19.36
C ALA A 155 1.63 -6.63 -20.32
N GLY A 156 2.96 -6.41 -20.30
CA GLY A 156 3.63 -5.39 -21.12
C GLY A 156 3.46 -3.94 -20.64
N VAL A 157 2.88 -3.73 -19.46
CA VAL A 157 2.67 -2.40 -18.87
C VAL A 157 3.65 -2.18 -17.71
N PRO A 158 4.41 -1.06 -17.68
CA PRO A 158 5.34 -0.77 -16.60
C PRO A 158 4.64 -0.10 -15.42
N TYR A 159 4.95 -0.54 -14.19
CA TYR A 159 4.39 -0.01 -12.96
C TYR A 159 5.49 0.40 -11.98
N PHE A 160 5.31 1.55 -11.33
CA PHE A 160 6.05 1.90 -10.12
C PHE A 160 5.33 1.31 -8.91
N ILE A 161 6.01 0.39 -8.20
CA ILE A 161 5.41 -0.35 -7.08
C ILE A 161 5.64 0.38 -5.77
N VAL A 162 4.57 0.50 -4.97
CA VAL A 162 4.65 0.94 -3.57
C VAL A 162 4.02 -0.12 -2.68
N GLY A 163 4.81 -0.62 -1.74
CA GLY A 163 4.32 -1.52 -0.70
C GLY A 163 3.90 -0.75 0.56
N LEU A 164 2.76 -1.14 1.12
CA LEU A 164 2.18 -0.58 2.34
C LEU A 164 1.79 -1.74 3.26
N HIS A 165 2.00 -1.58 4.58
CA HIS A 165 1.70 -2.66 5.53
C HIS A 165 1.58 -2.12 6.97
N PRO A 166 0.94 -2.90 7.91
CA PRO A 166 0.70 -2.45 9.28
C PRO A 166 1.97 -2.08 10.07
N GLN A 167 3.08 -2.79 9.83
CA GLN A 167 4.34 -2.64 10.57
C GLN A 167 5.32 -1.65 9.91
N ALA A 168 4.86 -0.81 8.99
CA ALA A 168 5.73 0.17 8.34
C ALA A 168 6.20 1.24 9.33
N SER A 169 7.51 1.53 9.35
CA SER A 169 8.10 2.58 10.19
C SER A 169 7.65 3.98 9.76
N ARG A 170 7.40 4.16 8.45
CA ARG A 170 6.92 5.42 7.89
C ARG A 170 5.39 5.46 7.90
N VAL A 171 4.80 6.42 8.59
CA VAL A 171 3.35 6.64 8.64
C VAL A 171 2.71 6.64 7.24
N ALA A 172 3.35 7.27 6.26
CA ALA A 172 2.88 7.28 4.87
C ALA A 172 2.74 5.89 4.22
N ARG A 173 3.30 4.85 4.83
CA ARG A 173 3.28 3.47 4.34
C ARG A 173 2.52 2.52 5.26
N ARG A 174 1.94 3.03 6.33
CA ARG A 174 1.08 2.21 7.18
C ARG A 174 -0.29 2.06 6.56
N THR A 175 -0.77 0.82 6.51
CA THR A 175 -2.14 0.44 6.16
C THR A 175 -2.59 -0.66 7.10
N PRO A 176 -3.89 -0.81 7.34
CA PRO A 176 -4.38 -1.88 8.23
C PRO A 176 -4.10 -3.29 7.70
N LEU A 177 -3.96 -3.45 6.39
CA LEU A 177 -3.70 -4.73 5.72
C LEU A 177 -2.54 -4.60 4.72
N PRO A 178 -1.81 -5.69 4.42
CA PRO A 178 -0.79 -5.70 3.38
C PRO A 178 -1.36 -5.20 2.04
N THR A 179 -0.69 -4.24 1.43
CA THR A 179 -1.23 -3.57 0.24
C THR A 179 -0.11 -3.30 -0.76
N LEU A 180 -0.34 -3.62 -2.02
CA LEU A 180 0.54 -3.26 -3.14
C LEU A 180 -0.16 -2.23 -4.03
N VAL A 181 0.55 -1.16 -4.34
CA VAL A 181 0.08 -0.11 -5.24
C VAL A 181 0.90 -0.14 -6.51
N PHE A 182 0.22 -0.32 -7.64
CA PHE A 182 0.78 -0.32 -8.99
C PHE A 182 0.42 1.03 -9.64
N ASN A 183 1.41 1.90 -9.77
CA ASN A 183 1.24 3.25 -10.31
C ASN A 183 1.70 3.33 -11.76
N LEU A 184 0.93 4.02 -12.58
CA LEU A 184 1.26 4.38 -13.95
C LEU A 184 1.65 5.85 -14.06
#